data_7271157f5be8e547c4e2b7d909670132
#
_entry.id   7271157f5be8e547c4e2b7d909670132
#
_cell.length_a   1.000
_cell.length_b   1.000
_cell.length_c   1.000
_cell.angle_alpha   90.00
_cell.angle_beta   90.00
_cell.angle_gamma   90.00
#
_symmetry.space_group_name_H-M   'P 1'
#
loop_
_entity.id
_entity.type
_entity.pdbx_description
1 polymer ?
#
loop_
_entity_poly.entity_id
_entity_poly.type
_entity_poly.pdbx_seq_one_letter_code
_entity_poly.pdbx_strand_id
1 'polypeptide(L)'
;MPTLLAISVGNSRTAIGSFTASELTAVTRLDNVDPIAVAAAAEGAWKMLDSAGAPIVVASTNDPTADRIADEVEARTGAEVLRVGADVAPAIGTHLDAHAKTGQDRLLNAAAAWSCVKQACVVVDAGTAITVDFIDGVGTFQGGAIAPGAQMALRAMHEHTAALPSISYREPDAGSFGKNTEQAMLQGVHVGLQGLVWKLVEQYAMQYGAFPVVLATGGDAATLFCKDELVNAIVPDLTLHGIHESWRAAFEAESEPSRPAVQRATATAEVRPGGCGDGCGCHTKHDDQA
;
A
#
# COMPACT_ATOMS: atom_id res chain seq x y z
N MET A 1 2.56 -1.53 24.38
CA MET A 1 2.01 -1.88 23.06
C MET A 1 2.23 -3.36 22.83
N PRO A 2 1.26 -4.06 22.27
CA PRO A 2 1.31 -5.52 22.19
C PRO A 2 2.29 -6.00 21.11
N THR A 3 2.76 -7.23 21.30
CA THR A 3 3.51 -7.99 20.30
C THR A 3 2.57 -8.51 19.23
N LEU A 4 3.06 -8.68 18.00
CA LEU A 4 2.30 -9.14 16.83
C LEU A 4 3.19 -9.99 15.93
N LEU A 5 2.67 -11.09 15.42
CA LEU A 5 3.23 -11.76 14.25
C LEU A 5 2.44 -11.34 13.00
N ALA A 6 3.09 -10.62 12.09
CA ALA A 6 2.53 -10.21 10.81
C ALA A 6 3.03 -11.13 9.70
N ILE A 7 2.13 -11.63 8.85
CA ILE A 7 2.47 -12.49 7.72
C ILE A 7 1.90 -11.86 6.45
N SER A 8 2.76 -11.53 5.50
CA SER A 8 2.37 -11.01 4.18
C SER A 8 2.61 -12.07 3.12
N VAL A 9 1.54 -12.63 2.56
CA VAL A 9 1.59 -13.66 1.52
C VAL A 9 1.42 -13.02 0.15
N GLY A 10 2.52 -12.82 -0.56
CA GLY A 10 2.54 -12.33 -1.94
C GLY A 10 2.34 -13.46 -2.97
N ASN A 11 2.45 -13.14 -4.26
CA ASN A 11 2.32 -14.13 -5.33
C ASN A 11 3.48 -15.14 -5.35
N SER A 12 4.71 -14.69 -5.08
CA SER A 12 5.92 -15.51 -5.19
C SER A 12 6.57 -15.80 -3.84
N ARG A 13 6.44 -14.92 -2.86
CA ARG A 13 7.12 -14.98 -1.56
C ARG A 13 6.18 -14.60 -0.44
N THR A 14 6.47 -15.16 0.74
CA THR A 14 5.86 -14.77 2.01
C THR A 14 6.91 -14.10 2.89
N ALA A 15 6.55 -12.97 3.48
CA ALA A 15 7.33 -12.28 4.51
C ALA A 15 6.64 -12.46 5.87
N ILE A 16 7.42 -12.83 6.88
CA ILE A 16 6.98 -13.03 8.27
C ILE A 16 7.72 -11.99 9.10
N GLY A 17 6.99 -11.11 9.77
CA GLY A 17 7.52 -10.04 10.60
C GLY A 17 7.12 -10.18 12.06
N SER A 18 8.08 -10.12 12.97
CA SER A 18 7.85 -10.09 14.40
C SER A 18 7.89 -8.65 14.90
N PHE A 19 6.79 -8.19 15.50
CA PHE A 19 6.70 -6.87 16.11
C PHE A 19 6.73 -6.97 17.63
N THR A 20 7.55 -6.13 18.27
CA THR A 20 7.59 -5.96 19.72
C THR A 20 7.54 -4.47 20.04
N ALA A 21 6.58 -4.04 20.84
CA ALA A 21 6.38 -2.63 21.20
C ALA A 21 6.32 -1.69 19.98
N SER A 22 5.73 -2.13 18.87
CA SER A 22 5.61 -1.45 17.57
C SER A 22 6.88 -1.40 16.71
N GLU A 23 7.96 -1.99 17.13
CA GLU A 23 9.17 -2.14 16.33
C GLU A 23 9.21 -3.50 15.62
N LEU A 24 9.55 -3.48 14.33
CA LEU A 24 9.81 -4.69 13.55
C LEU A 24 11.18 -5.25 13.95
N THR A 25 11.20 -6.31 14.77
CA THR A 25 12.41 -6.85 15.36
C THR A 25 13.07 -7.95 14.55
N ALA A 26 12.30 -8.67 13.74
CA ALA A 26 12.82 -9.73 12.88
C ALA A 26 11.94 -9.86 11.62
N VAL A 27 12.57 -10.22 10.51
CA VAL A 27 11.88 -10.55 9.25
C VAL A 27 12.47 -11.81 8.65
N THR A 28 11.60 -12.74 8.31
CA THR A 28 11.95 -13.95 7.54
C THR A 28 11.20 -13.94 6.22
N ARG A 29 11.88 -14.25 5.12
CA ARG A 29 11.26 -14.33 3.78
C ARG A 29 11.49 -15.71 3.19
N LEU A 30 10.42 -16.29 2.65
CA LEU A 30 10.42 -17.63 2.06
C LEU A 30 9.67 -17.59 0.73
N ASP A 31 10.09 -18.44 -0.19
CA ASP A 31 9.34 -18.66 -1.41
C ASP A 31 8.06 -19.47 -1.13
N ASN A 32 6.99 -19.21 -1.88
CA ASN A 32 5.68 -19.84 -1.66
C ASN A 32 5.60 -21.29 -2.17
N VAL A 33 6.71 -21.87 -2.58
CA VAL A 33 6.77 -23.25 -3.11
C VAL A 33 6.38 -24.29 -2.07
N ASP A 34 6.72 -24.02 -0.79
CA ASP A 34 6.43 -24.90 0.34
C ASP A 34 5.69 -24.17 1.48
N PRO A 35 4.34 -24.17 1.47
CA PRO A 35 3.54 -23.57 2.54
C PRO A 35 3.80 -24.15 3.93
N ILE A 36 4.21 -25.43 4.01
CA ILE A 36 4.52 -26.09 5.29
C ILE A 36 5.79 -25.49 5.89
N ALA A 37 6.81 -25.27 5.08
CA ALA A 37 8.04 -24.61 5.52
C ALA A 37 7.77 -23.17 5.99
N VAL A 38 6.90 -22.43 5.28
CA VAL A 38 6.46 -21.10 5.68
C VAL A 38 5.77 -21.13 7.04
N ALA A 39 4.83 -22.04 7.25
CA ALA A 39 4.12 -22.20 8.52
C ALA A 39 5.04 -22.60 9.67
N ALA A 40 6.03 -23.47 9.43
CA ALA A 40 7.03 -23.84 10.42
C ALA A 40 7.92 -22.64 10.82
N ALA A 41 8.28 -21.79 9.86
CA ALA A 41 9.01 -20.55 10.14
C ALA A 41 8.16 -19.55 10.94
N ALA A 42 6.86 -19.43 10.62
CA ALA A 42 5.93 -18.60 11.36
C ALA A 42 5.75 -19.08 12.80
N GLU A 43 5.60 -20.39 13.03
CA GLU A 43 5.56 -21.00 14.36
C GLU A 43 6.84 -20.67 15.15
N GLY A 44 8.01 -20.84 14.53
CA GLY A 44 9.29 -20.51 15.16
C GLY A 44 9.38 -19.04 15.56
N ALA A 45 9.02 -18.13 14.66
CA ALA A 45 8.97 -16.70 14.93
C ALA A 45 7.97 -16.34 16.04
N TRP A 46 6.79 -16.95 16.04
CA TRP A 46 5.76 -16.72 17.05
C TRP A 46 6.19 -17.16 18.45
N LYS A 47 6.86 -18.31 18.56
CA LYS A 47 7.42 -18.81 19.84
C LYS A 47 8.51 -17.92 20.41
N MET A 48 9.21 -17.17 19.55
CA MET A 48 10.24 -16.20 19.97
C MET A 48 9.65 -14.89 20.47
N LEU A 49 8.37 -14.61 20.17
CA LEU A 49 7.66 -13.48 20.74
C LEU A 49 7.32 -13.87 22.18
N ASP A 50 8.02 -13.28 23.15
CA ASP A 50 7.93 -13.60 24.59
C ASP A 50 6.59 -13.17 25.23
N SER A 51 5.47 -13.46 24.55
CA SER A 51 4.13 -13.22 25.03
C SER A 51 3.21 -14.39 24.63
N ALA A 52 2.79 -15.17 25.62
CA ALA A 52 1.76 -16.16 25.40
C ALA A 52 0.49 -15.51 24.83
N GLY A 53 0.16 -15.86 23.57
CA GLY A 53 -1.03 -15.33 22.91
C GLY A 53 -0.81 -14.08 22.05
N ALA A 54 0.40 -13.82 21.55
CA ALA A 54 0.61 -12.79 20.54
C ALA A 54 -0.31 -13.07 19.33
N PRO A 55 -1.11 -12.09 18.86
CA PRO A 55 -1.96 -12.26 17.70
C PRO A 55 -1.14 -12.53 16.45
N ILE A 56 -1.72 -13.32 15.54
CA ILE A 56 -1.15 -13.62 14.23
C ILE A 56 -2.08 -12.99 13.19
N VAL A 57 -1.55 -12.09 12.37
CA VAL A 57 -2.33 -11.40 11.33
C VAL A 57 -1.72 -11.68 9.96
N VAL A 58 -2.56 -12.20 9.05
CA VAL A 58 -2.18 -12.53 7.68
C VAL A 58 -2.84 -11.56 6.70
N ALA A 59 -2.03 -11.01 5.79
CA ALA A 59 -2.49 -10.32 4.60
C ALA A 59 -2.10 -11.11 3.35
N SER A 60 -2.92 -11.08 2.31
CA SER A 60 -2.70 -11.88 1.11
C SER A 60 -3.04 -11.14 -0.17
N THR A 61 -2.24 -11.42 -1.22
CA THR A 61 -2.58 -11.22 -2.63
C THR A 61 -2.67 -12.56 -3.37
N ASN A 62 -2.55 -13.69 -2.64
CA ASN A 62 -2.62 -15.06 -3.13
C ASN A 62 -3.40 -15.92 -2.12
N ASP A 63 -4.72 -15.77 -2.11
CA ASP A 63 -5.59 -16.39 -1.11
C ASP A 63 -5.45 -17.92 -1.00
N PRO A 64 -5.36 -18.71 -2.11
CA PRO A 64 -5.18 -20.15 -1.99
C PRO A 64 -3.90 -20.59 -1.24
N THR A 65 -2.83 -19.81 -1.39
CA THR A 65 -1.58 -20.06 -0.66
C THR A 65 -1.71 -19.59 0.80
N ALA A 66 -2.34 -18.44 1.02
CA ALA A 66 -2.56 -17.90 2.36
C ALA A 66 -3.46 -18.80 3.21
N ASP A 67 -4.51 -19.38 2.62
CA ASP A 67 -5.40 -20.33 3.31
C ASP A 67 -4.61 -21.53 3.85
N ARG A 68 -3.79 -22.15 3.01
CA ARG A 68 -2.95 -23.28 3.40
C ARG A 68 -1.93 -22.92 4.47
N ILE A 69 -1.32 -21.74 4.39
CA ILE A 69 -0.36 -21.27 5.39
C ILE A 69 -1.09 -21.02 6.72
N ALA A 70 -2.24 -20.35 6.70
CA ALA A 70 -3.00 -20.04 7.89
C ALA A 70 -3.49 -21.30 8.61
N ASP A 71 -4.11 -22.25 7.89
CA ASP A 71 -4.56 -23.53 8.44
C ASP A 71 -3.41 -24.28 9.12
N GLU A 72 -2.24 -24.30 8.49
CA GLU A 72 -1.06 -24.97 9.04
C GLU A 72 -0.47 -24.22 10.25
N VAL A 73 -0.49 -22.87 10.24
CA VAL A 73 -0.06 -22.06 11.38
C VAL A 73 -0.98 -22.27 12.57
N GLU A 74 -2.30 -22.27 12.37
CA GLU A 74 -3.28 -22.55 13.43
C GLU A 74 -3.09 -23.94 14.03
N ALA A 75 -2.90 -24.96 13.18
CA ALA A 75 -2.66 -26.33 13.63
C ALA A 75 -1.39 -26.45 14.49
N ARG A 76 -0.34 -25.67 14.19
CA ARG A 76 0.96 -25.72 14.90
C ARG A 76 1.00 -24.89 16.15
N THR A 77 0.33 -23.74 16.16
CA THR A 77 0.41 -22.76 17.25
C THR A 77 -0.77 -22.89 18.23
N GLY A 78 -1.91 -23.41 17.78
CA GLY A 78 -3.18 -23.36 18.49
C GLY A 78 -3.76 -21.94 18.63
N ALA A 79 -3.16 -20.95 17.96
CA ALA A 79 -3.62 -19.57 17.97
C ALA A 79 -4.49 -19.31 16.74
N GLU A 80 -5.51 -18.47 16.89
CA GLU A 80 -6.33 -17.98 15.79
C GLU A 80 -5.52 -17.08 14.86
N VAL A 81 -5.68 -17.26 13.55
CA VAL A 81 -5.04 -16.41 12.51
C VAL A 81 -6.06 -15.43 11.96
N LEU A 82 -5.87 -14.15 12.29
CA LEU A 82 -6.71 -13.05 11.79
C LEU A 82 -6.32 -12.68 10.37
N ARG A 83 -7.31 -12.29 9.56
CA ARG A 83 -7.10 -11.93 8.15
C ARG A 83 -7.36 -10.45 7.90
N VAL A 84 -6.42 -9.80 7.22
CA VAL A 84 -6.66 -8.46 6.71
C VAL A 84 -7.74 -8.50 5.62
N GLY A 85 -8.71 -7.61 5.76
CA GLY A 85 -9.87 -7.50 4.87
C GLY A 85 -11.11 -8.25 5.33
N ALA A 86 -10.95 -9.29 6.19
CA ALA A 86 -12.07 -9.99 6.81
C ALA A 86 -12.21 -9.59 8.29
N ASP A 87 -11.15 -9.79 9.08
CA ASP A 87 -11.15 -9.57 10.53
C ASP A 87 -10.54 -8.22 10.90
N VAL A 88 -9.53 -7.80 10.15
CA VAL A 88 -8.80 -6.54 10.35
C VAL A 88 -8.90 -5.68 9.10
N ALA A 89 -9.58 -4.54 9.17
CA ALA A 89 -9.64 -3.60 8.04
C ALA A 89 -8.32 -2.85 7.87
N PRO A 90 -7.83 -2.62 6.63
CA PRO A 90 -6.69 -1.72 6.39
C PRO A 90 -6.94 -0.32 6.98
N ALA A 91 -5.96 0.21 7.72
CA ALA A 91 -6.06 1.49 8.42
C ALA A 91 -5.89 2.69 7.47
N ILE A 92 -6.61 2.69 6.36
CA ILE A 92 -6.57 3.75 5.35
C ILE A 92 -7.96 3.99 4.75
N GLY A 93 -8.37 5.24 4.62
CA GLY A 93 -9.55 5.59 3.85
C GLY A 93 -9.33 5.38 2.35
N THR A 94 -10.39 5.09 1.60
CA THR A 94 -10.30 4.90 0.14
C THR A 94 -11.29 5.76 -0.60
N HIS A 95 -10.89 6.28 -1.75
CA HIS A 95 -11.74 6.99 -2.70
C HIS A 95 -11.66 6.28 -4.05
N LEU A 96 -12.29 5.11 -4.09
CA LEU A 96 -12.33 4.22 -5.25
C LEU A 96 -13.77 4.01 -5.72
N ASP A 97 -13.94 3.45 -6.91
CA ASP A 97 -15.26 3.04 -7.39
C ASP A 97 -15.91 2.05 -6.43
N ALA A 98 -17.23 2.14 -6.27
CA ALA A 98 -18.01 1.42 -5.26
C ALA A 98 -17.82 -0.12 -5.24
N HIS A 99 -17.37 -0.71 -6.34
CA HIS A 99 -17.15 -2.16 -6.48
C HIS A 99 -15.69 -2.51 -6.82
N ALA A 100 -14.77 -1.55 -6.66
CA ALA A 100 -13.36 -1.78 -6.94
C ALA A 100 -12.78 -2.81 -5.95
N LYS A 101 -12.15 -3.86 -6.50
CA LYS A 101 -11.33 -4.79 -5.73
C LYS A 101 -9.90 -4.35 -5.82
N THR A 102 -9.34 -3.89 -4.72
CA THR A 102 -7.93 -3.49 -4.63
C THR A 102 -7.15 -4.53 -3.84
N GLY A 103 -5.94 -4.83 -4.30
CA GLY A 103 -5.03 -5.72 -3.56
C GLY A 103 -4.77 -5.19 -2.15
N GLN A 104 -4.80 -6.08 -1.16
CA GLN A 104 -4.61 -5.71 0.24
C GLN A 104 -3.23 -5.12 0.49
N ASP A 105 -2.21 -5.59 -0.23
CA ASP A 105 -0.84 -5.07 -0.20
C ASP A 105 -0.77 -3.56 -0.49
N ARG A 106 -1.50 -3.08 -1.50
CA ARG A 106 -1.56 -1.66 -1.87
C ARG A 106 -2.16 -0.80 -0.75
N LEU A 107 -3.25 -1.26 -0.15
CA LEU A 107 -3.91 -0.56 0.96
C LEU A 107 -3.04 -0.57 2.23
N LEU A 108 -2.38 -1.68 2.52
CA LEU A 108 -1.47 -1.80 3.65
C LEU A 108 -0.22 -0.93 3.47
N ASN A 109 0.38 -0.94 2.27
CA ASN A 109 1.49 -0.06 1.95
C ASN A 109 1.09 1.42 2.10
N ALA A 110 -0.13 1.79 1.65
CA ALA A 110 -0.68 3.13 1.82
C ALA A 110 -0.88 3.49 3.30
N ALA A 111 -1.42 2.58 4.11
CA ALA A 111 -1.62 2.78 5.55
C ALA A 111 -0.30 3.04 6.27
N ALA A 112 0.72 2.21 6.00
CA ALA A 112 2.06 2.37 6.57
C ALA A 112 2.71 3.69 6.14
N ALA A 113 2.68 3.99 4.85
CA ALA A 113 3.24 5.24 4.31
C ALA A 113 2.59 6.46 4.96
N TRP A 114 1.25 6.50 5.00
CA TRP A 114 0.52 7.59 5.63
C TRP A 114 0.81 7.71 7.12
N SER A 115 0.93 6.60 7.84
CA SER A 115 1.24 6.64 9.28
C SER A 115 2.57 7.32 9.57
N CYS A 116 3.55 7.16 8.68
CA CYS A 116 4.89 7.73 8.79
C CYS A 116 4.96 9.19 8.35
N VAL A 117 4.40 9.56 7.18
CA VAL A 117 4.67 10.88 6.58
C VAL A 117 3.59 11.92 6.87
N LYS A 118 2.35 11.52 7.14
CA LYS A 118 1.20 12.38 7.46
C LYS A 118 0.99 13.54 6.47
N GLN A 119 1.31 13.31 5.20
CA GLN A 119 1.13 14.25 4.09
C GLN A 119 0.94 13.48 2.79
N ALA A 120 0.56 14.19 1.71
CA ALA A 120 0.39 13.54 0.41
C ALA A 120 1.65 12.76 0.00
N CYS A 121 1.46 11.49 -0.37
CA CYS A 121 2.57 10.63 -0.76
C CYS A 121 2.20 9.69 -1.91
N VAL A 122 3.23 9.23 -2.59
CA VAL A 122 3.17 8.14 -3.56
C VAL A 122 3.95 6.96 -2.99
N VAL A 123 3.35 5.78 -3.08
CA VAL A 123 4.03 4.52 -2.77
C VAL A 123 4.29 3.78 -4.07
N VAL A 124 5.56 3.44 -4.28
CA VAL A 124 6.01 2.60 -5.39
C VAL A 124 6.40 1.25 -4.82
N ASP A 125 5.63 0.21 -5.13
CA ASP A 125 6.00 -1.17 -4.77
C ASP A 125 6.59 -1.86 -6.00
N ALA A 126 7.90 -2.08 -5.96
CA ALA A 126 8.66 -2.72 -7.03
C ALA A 126 8.87 -4.20 -6.72
N GLY A 127 7.92 -5.02 -7.12
CA GLY A 127 7.91 -6.47 -6.91
C GLY A 127 7.62 -7.26 -8.18
N THR A 128 6.83 -8.33 -8.07
CA THR A 128 6.37 -9.13 -9.23
C THR A 128 5.66 -8.26 -10.27
N ALA A 129 4.80 -7.38 -9.81
CA ALA A 129 4.32 -6.21 -10.55
C ALA A 129 4.94 -4.95 -9.93
N ILE A 130 4.94 -3.84 -10.65
CA ILE A 130 5.20 -2.53 -10.06
C ILE A 130 3.88 -1.81 -9.90
N THR A 131 3.62 -1.30 -8.69
CA THR A 131 2.47 -0.43 -8.43
C THR A 131 2.94 0.97 -8.07
N VAL A 132 2.16 1.98 -8.46
CA VAL A 132 2.43 3.40 -8.15
C VAL A 132 1.12 3.98 -7.65
N ASP A 133 1.01 4.15 -6.34
CA ASP A 133 -0.21 4.47 -5.62
C ASP A 133 -0.16 5.85 -4.98
N PHE A 134 -1.23 6.63 -5.14
CA PHE A 134 -1.31 7.97 -4.57
C PHE A 134 -2.22 8.02 -3.33
N ILE A 135 -1.70 8.62 -2.28
CA ILE A 135 -2.41 8.93 -1.03
C ILE A 135 -2.43 10.44 -0.86
N ASP A 136 -3.60 11.01 -0.64
CA ASP A 136 -3.75 12.46 -0.49
C ASP A 136 -3.30 12.98 0.89
N GLY A 137 -3.30 14.30 1.06
CA GLY A 137 -2.84 14.97 2.28
C GLY A 137 -3.73 14.76 3.51
N VAL A 138 -4.89 14.12 3.37
CA VAL A 138 -5.76 13.76 4.50
C VAL A 138 -5.76 12.25 4.78
N GLY A 139 -4.94 11.48 4.08
CA GLY A 139 -4.77 10.04 4.29
C GLY A 139 -5.83 9.19 3.59
N THR A 140 -6.23 9.60 2.40
CA THR A 140 -7.15 8.82 1.57
C THR A 140 -6.40 8.22 0.38
N PHE A 141 -6.50 6.92 0.21
CA PHE A 141 -5.98 6.21 -0.95
C PHE A 141 -6.84 6.56 -2.17
N GLN A 142 -6.24 7.23 -3.15
CA GLN A 142 -6.91 7.72 -4.36
C GLN A 142 -6.83 6.73 -5.53
N GLY A 143 -6.13 5.61 -5.35
CA GLY A 143 -5.83 4.67 -6.42
C GLY A 143 -4.43 4.87 -6.99
N GLY A 144 -4.19 4.28 -8.16
CA GLY A 144 -2.86 4.32 -8.77
C GLY A 144 -2.78 3.49 -10.05
N ALA A 145 -1.56 3.12 -10.43
CA ALA A 145 -1.26 2.34 -11.61
C ALA A 145 -0.59 1.02 -11.27
N ILE A 146 -0.79 0.01 -12.11
CA ILE A 146 -0.14 -1.30 -12.03
C ILE A 146 0.51 -1.58 -13.39
N ALA A 147 1.77 -2.01 -13.37
CA ALA A 147 2.51 -2.42 -14.56
C ALA A 147 3.32 -3.70 -14.28
N PRO A 148 3.83 -4.38 -15.31
CA PRO A 148 4.72 -5.51 -15.11
C PRO A 148 5.98 -5.09 -14.34
N GLY A 149 6.36 -5.86 -13.32
CA GLY A 149 7.66 -5.68 -12.65
C GLY A 149 8.82 -6.09 -13.57
N ALA A 150 10.04 -5.80 -13.14
CA ALA A 150 11.24 -5.96 -13.98
C ALA A 150 11.42 -7.39 -14.51
N GLN A 151 11.36 -8.39 -13.64
CA GLN A 151 11.49 -9.79 -14.06
C GLN A 151 10.31 -10.25 -14.93
N MET A 152 9.09 -9.78 -14.65
CA MET A 152 7.91 -10.10 -15.46
C MET A 152 8.05 -9.54 -16.88
N ALA A 153 8.53 -8.30 -17.03
CA ALA A 153 8.76 -7.67 -18.33
C ALA A 153 9.82 -8.42 -19.14
N LEU A 154 10.96 -8.79 -18.52
CA LEU A 154 12.01 -9.58 -19.15
C LEU A 154 11.51 -10.96 -19.60
N ARG A 155 10.73 -11.63 -18.75
CA ARG A 155 10.16 -12.93 -19.08
C ARG A 155 9.16 -12.82 -20.23
N ALA A 156 8.30 -11.82 -20.24
CA ALA A 156 7.36 -11.60 -21.33
C ALA A 156 8.07 -11.37 -22.67
N MET A 157 9.17 -10.61 -22.68
CA MET A 157 9.98 -10.45 -23.90
C MET A 157 10.56 -11.77 -24.40
N HIS A 158 11.06 -12.62 -23.51
CA HIS A 158 11.56 -13.96 -23.87
C HIS A 158 10.45 -14.86 -24.41
N GLU A 159 9.34 -14.97 -23.70
CA GLU A 159 8.23 -15.89 -24.02
C GLU A 159 7.50 -15.52 -25.33
N HIS A 160 7.46 -14.23 -25.68
CA HIS A 160 6.71 -13.73 -26.84
C HIS A 160 7.59 -13.31 -28.04
N THR A 161 8.88 -13.63 -28.02
CA THR A 161 9.78 -13.37 -29.16
C THR A 161 10.67 -14.59 -29.46
N ALA A 162 11.07 -14.75 -30.71
CA ALA A 162 11.88 -15.90 -31.14
C ALA A 162 13.37 -15.81 -30.76
N ALA A 163 13.89 -14.59 -30.49
CA ALA A 163 15.32 -14.37 -30.39
C ALA A 163 15.81 -13.76 -29.08
N LEU A 164 14.90 -13.26 -28.22
CA LEU A 164 15.29 -12.65 -26.97
C LEU A 164 15.58 -13.73 -25.89
N PRO A 165 16.78 -13.70 -25.27
CA PRO A 165 17.17 -14.72 -24.29
C PRO A 165 16.37 -14.61 -22.98
N SER A 166 16.28 -15.73 -22.24
CA SER A 166 15.81 -15.71 -20.86
C SER A 166 16.91 -15.18 -19.95
N ILE A 167 16.64 -14.07 -19.28
CA ILE A 167 17.59 -13.42 -18.39
C ILE A 167 16.94 -13.04 -17.07
N SER A 168 17.76 -13.02 -16.00
CA SER A 168 17.33 -12.53 -14.70
C SER A 168 17.54 -11.03 -14.60
N TYR A 169 16.61 -10.35 -13.93
CA TYR A 169 16.73 -8.91 -13.67
C TYR A 169 17.91 -8.62 -12.73
N ARG A 170 18.69 -7.64 -13.13
CA ARG A 170 19.77 -7.01 -12.37
C ARG A 170 19.96 -5.58 -12.86
N GLU A 171 20.65 -4.76 -12.10
CA GLU A 171 21.02 -3.42 -12.56
C GLU A 171 21.81 -3.52 -13.88
N PRO A 172 21.49 -2.71 -14.90
CA PRO A 172 22.26 -2.68 -16.12
C PRO A 172 23.70 -2.25 -15.86
N ASP A 173 24.64 -2.74 -16.70
CA ASP A 173 26.02 -2.29 -16.64
C ASP A 173 26.13 -0.78 -16.95
N ALA A 174 27.18 -0.13 -16.45
CA ALA A 174 27.38 1.29 -16.66
C ALA A 174 27.44 1.66 -18.15
N GLY A 175 26.64 2.64 -18.55
CA GLY A 175 26.58 3.17 -19.91
C GLY A 175 25.15 3.35 -20.40
N SER A 176 24.97 4.31 -21.32
CA SER A 176 23.64 4.68 -21.84
C SER A 176 23.14 3.77 -22.96
N PHE A 177 23.97 2.88 -23.47
CA PHE A 177 23.63 2.04 -24.61
C PHE A 177 23.93 0.57 -24.32
N GLY A 178 22.94 -0.31 -24.41
CA GLY A 178 23.16 -1.76 -24.38
C GLY A 178 23.97 -2.20 -25.60
N LYS A 179 25.11 -2.86 -25.38
CA LYS A 179 26.03 -3.28 -26.44
C LYS A 179 25.76 -4.70 -26.94
N ASN A 180 24.87 -5.42 -26.28
CA ASN A 180 24.36 -6.71 -26.69
C ASN A 180 22.88 -6.82 -26.32
N THR A 181 22.22 -7.89 -26.78
CA THR A 181 20.78 -8.09 -26.57
C THR A 181 20.41 -8.12 -25.09
N GLU A 182 21.17 -8.82 -24.24
CA GLU A 182 20.91 -8.90 -22.81
C GLU A 182 20.95 -7.51 -22.15
N GLN A 183 22.00 -6.74 -22.40
CA GLN A 183 22.13 -5.39 -21.87
C GLN A 183 21.07 -4.43 -22.41
N ALA A 184 20.69 -4.57 -23.69
CA ALA A 184 19.62 -3.75 -24.27
C ALA A 184 18.27 -4.05 -23.60
N MET A 185 17.98 -5.32 -23.30
CA MET A 185 16.77 -5.72 -22.57
C MET A 185 16.78 -5.18 -21.13
N LEU A 186 17.88 -5.36 -20.39
CA LEU A 186 18.03 -4.85 -19.03
C LEU A 186 17.88 -3.32 -18.99
N GLN A 187 18.57 -2.60 -19.90
CA GLN A 187 18.51 -1.15 -19.99
C GLN A 187 17.09 -0.67 -20.29
N GLY A 188 16.41 -1.29 -21.26
CA GLY A 188 15.05 -0.94 -21.65
C GLY A 188 14.06 -1.12 -20.51
N VAL A 189 14.13 -2.22 -19.76
CA VAL A 189 13.25 -2.48 -18.61
C VAL A 189 13.58 -1.54 -17.45
N HIS A 190 14.85 -1.41 -17.09
CA HIS A 190 15.27 -0.59 -15.95
C HIS A 190 14.86 0.88 -16.12
N VAL A 191 15.30 1.51 -17.22
CA VAL A 191 14.99 2.92 -17.50
C VAL A 191 13.50 3.11 -17.80
N GLY A 192 12.87 2.11 -18.46
CA GLY A 192 11.44 2.14 -18.74
C GLY A 192 10.60 2.18 -17.46
N LEU A 193 10.94 1.39 -16.44
CA LEU A 193 10.24 1.39 -15.15
C LEU A 193 10.49 2.69 -14.36
N GLN A 194 11.72 3.19 -14.34
CA GLN A 194 12.01 4.50 -13.75
C GLN A 194 11.19 5.61 -14.43
N GLY A 195 11.20 5.65 -15.76
CA GLY A 195 10.45 6.64 -16.54
C GLY A 195 8.94 6.53 -16.34
N LEU A 196 8.39 5.31 -16.19
CA LEU A 196 6.99 5.09 -15.86
C LEU A 196 6.63 5.70 -14.50
N VAL A 197 7.45 5.41 -13.47
CA VAL A 197 7.24 5.96 -12.11
C VAL A 197 7.32 7.48 -12.14
N TRP A 198 8.35 8.06 -12.76
CA TRP A 198 8.52 9.49 -12.90
C TRP A 198 7.31 10.14 -13.55
N LYS A 199 6.82 9.56 -14.66
CA LYS A 199 5.67 10.12 -15.39
C LYS A 199 4.38 10.06 -14.59
N LEU A 200 4.15 8.98 -13.84
CA LEU A 200 2.97 8.85 -12.99
C LEU A 200 3.02 9.82 -11.81
N VAL A 201 4.16 9.95 -11.13
CA VAL A 201 4.32 10.92 -10.03
C VAL A 201 4.11 12.35 -10.52
N GLU A 202 4.66 12.71 -11.68
CA GLU A 202 4.42 14.03 -12.31
C GLU A 202 2.91 14.26 -12.55
N GLN A 203 2.21 13.29 -13.13
CA GLN A 203 0.78 13.38 -13.39
C GLN A 203 -0.02 13.56 -12.09
N TYR A 204 0.31 12.78 -11.04
CA TYR A 204 -0.36 12.89 -9.74
C TYR A 204 -0.09 14.24 -9.09
N ALA A 205 1.15 14.74 -9.14
CA ALA A 205 1.52 16.06 -8.65
C ALA A 205 0.73 17.18 -9.36
N MET A 206 0.61 17.10 -10.68
CA MET A 206 -0.17 18.07 -11.48
C MET A 206 -1.66 18.04 -11.12
N GLN A 207 -2.24 16.84 -10.97
CA GLN A 207 -3.65 16.69 -10.61
C GLN A 207 -3.94 17.13 -9.18
N TYR A 208 -3.04 16.84 -8.25
CA TYR A 208 -3.18 17.18 -6.84
C TYR A 208 -2.83 18.64 -6.54
N GLY A 209 -2.01 19.27 -7.38
CA GLY A 209 -1.55 20.66 -7.23
C GLY A 209 -0.35 20.83 -6.30
N ALA A 210 0.29 19.74 -5.88
CA ALA A 210 1.52 19.76 -5.08
C ALA A 210 2.33 18.48 -5.32
N PHE A 211 3.65 18.55 -5.14
CA PHE A 211 4.51 17.39 -5.31
C PHE A 211 4.45 16.49 -4.07
N PRO A 212 4.11 15.19 -4.20
CA PRO A 212 3.99 14.27 -3.07
C PRO A 212 5.36 13.75 -2.63
N VAL A 213 5.45 13.27 -1.39
CA VAL A 213 6.60 12.45 -0.96
C VAL A 213 6.54 11.10 -1.67
N VAL A 214 7.65 10.65 -2.22
CA VAL A 214 7.73 9.37 -2.95
C VAL A 214 8.48 8.36 -2.11
N LEU A 215 7.80 7.28 -1.74
CA LEU A 215 8.35 6.15 -1.00
C LEU A 215 8.41 4.93 -1.91
N ALA A 216 9.52 4.20 -1.89
CA ALA A 216 9.65 2.94 -2.63
C ALA A 216 9.76 1.75 -1.66
N THR A 217 9.17 0.63 -2.03
CA THR A 217 9.23 -0.66 -1.36
C THR A 217 9.28 -1.81 -2.37
N GLY A 218 9.36 -3.03 -1.91
CA GLY A 218 9.42 -4.20 -2.76
C GLY A 218 10.85 -4.68 -3.02
N GLY A 219 10.96 -5.91 -3.55
CA GLY A 219 12.25 -6.59 -3.69
C GLY A 219 13.22 -5.92 -4.67
N ASP A 220 12.70 -5.26 -5.69
CA ASP A 220 13.48 -4.60 -6.73
C ASP A 220 13.69 -3.10 -6.47
N ALA A 221 13.10 -2.54 -5.40
CA ALA A 221 13.13 -1.10 -5.11
C ALA A 221 14.56 -0.56 -4.98
N ALA A 222 15.42 -1.26 -4.25
CA ALA A 222 16.81 -0.85 -4.09
C ALA A 222 17.58 -0.85 -5.42
N THR A 223 17.36 -1.87 -6.26
CA THR A 223 18.01 -1.98 -7.57
C THR A 223 17.54 -0.87 -8.54
N LEU A 224 16.24 -0.55 -8.49
CA LEU A 224 15.64 0.47 -9.38
C LEU A 224 15.92 1.90 -8.93
N PHE A 225 15.87 2.16 -7.62
CA PHE A 225 15.70 3.53 -7.12
C PHE A 225 16.76 4.00 -6.13
N CYS A 226 17.79 3.20 -5.77
CA CYS A 226 18.80 3.66 -4.79
C CYS A 226 19.60 4.88 -5.24
N LYS A 227 19.63 5.18 -6.55
CA LYS A 227 20.31 6.33 -7.13
C LYS A 227 19.33 7.34 -7.74
N ASP A 228 18.05 7.16 -7.52
CA ASP A 228 16.99 7.98 -8.13
C ASP A 228 16.63 9.15 -7.21
N GLU A 229 16.74 10.38 -7.74
CA GLU A 229 16.50 11.60 -6.97
C GLU A 229 15.00 11.86 -6.71
N LEU A 230 14.09 11.20 -7.42
CA LEU A 230 12.65 11.33 -7.23
C LEU A 230 12.20 10.60 -5.94
N VAL A 231 12.84 9.48 -5.63
CA VAL A 231 12.45 8.63 -4.48
C VAL A 231 13.07 9.19 -3.20
N ASN A 232 12.22 9.68 -2.30
CA ASN A 232 12.66 10.27 -1.04
C ASN A 232 13.18 9.23 -0.04
N ALA A 233 12.60 8.02 -0.03
CA ALA A 233 13.06 6.93 0.81
C ALA A 233 12.69 5.56 0.23
N ILE A 234 13.56 4.57 0.46
CA ILE A 234 13.26 3.16 0.24
C ILE A 234 12.95 2.56 1.61
N VAL A 235 11.74 2.06 1.78
CA VAL A 235 11.24 1.50 3.04
C VAL A 235 11.01 -0.01 2.84
N PRO A 236 11.92 -0.86 3.31
CA PRO A 236 11.71 -2.31 3.27
C PRO A 236 10.49 -2.71 4.10
N ASP A 237 9.84 -3.80 3.69
CA ASP A 237 8.77 -4.43 4.48
C ASP A 237 7.57 -3.54 4.80
N LEU A 238 7.29 -2.56 3.94
CA LEU A 238 6.20 -1.59 4.15
C LEU A 238 4.86 -2.30 4.36
N THR A 239 4.60 -3.42 3.67
CA THR A 239 3.38 -4.21 3.85
C THR A 239 3.26 -4.79 5.27
N LEU A 240 4.36 -5.25 5.87
CA LEU A 240 4.36 -5.73 7.27
C LEU A 240 4.03 -4.60 8.24
N HIS A 241 4.59 -3.41 8.01
CA HIS A 241 4.22 -2.21 8.77
C HIS A 241 2.74 -1.86 8.60
N GLY A 242 2.19 -2.02 7.39
CA GLY A 242 0.77 -1.80 7.11
C GLY A 242 -0.14 -2.78 7.86
N ILE A 243 0.25 -4.04 7.96
CA ILE A 243 -0.46 -5.04 8.78
C ILE A 243 -0.45 -4.60 10.25
N HIS A 244 0.71 -4.21 10.78
CA HIS A 244 0.85 -3.74 12.15
C HIS A 244 -0.02 -2.51 12.43
N GLU A 245 0.01 -1.50 11.56
CA GLU A 245 -0.79 -0.28 11.71
C GLU A 245 -2.30 -0.57 11.67
N SER A 246 -2.72 -1.48 10.78
CA SER A 246 -4.13 -1.86 10.64
C SER A 246 -4.62 -2.61 11.87
N TRP A 247 -3.82 -3.56 12.36
CA TRP A 247 -4.13 -4.28 13.60
C TRP A 247 -4.14 -3.33 14.81
N ARG A 248 -3.17 -2.42 14.93
CA ARG A 248 -3.12 -1.42 16.01
C ARG A 248 -4.37 -0.55 16.02
N ALA A 249 -4.81 -0.06 14.86
CA ALA A 249 -6.02 0.76 14.74
C ALA A 249 -7.28 -0.01 15.16
N ALA A 250 -7.41 -1.29 14.79
CA ALA A 250 -8.51 -2.14 15.21
C ALA A 250 -8.50 -2.35 16.72
N PHE A 251 -7.34 -2.65 17.31
CA PHE A 251 -7.19 -2.86 18.75
C PHE A 251 -7.49 -1.59 19.57
N GLU A 252 -7.05 -0.43 19.10
CA GLU A 252 -7.34 0.86 19.77
C GLU A 252 -8.84 1.18 19.72
N ALA A 253 -9.51 0.88 18.59
CA ALA A 253 -10.95 1.07 18.44
C ALA A 253 -11.77 0.18 19.40
N GLU A 254 -11.35 -1.06 19.65
CA GLU A 254 -11.99 -1.97 20.61
C GLU A 254 -11.74 -1.55 22.07
N SER A 255 -10.62 -0.88 22.33
CA SER A 255 -10.21 -0.47 23.67
C SER A 255 -10.85 0.84 24.12
N GLU A 256 -11.39 1.66 23.20
CA GLU A 256 -12.15 2.86 23.55
C GLU A 256 -13.56 2.46 24.02
N PRO A 257 -13.96 2.77 25.28
CA PRO A 257 -15.34 2.54 25.72
C PRO A 257 -16.27 3.35 24.82
N SER A 258 -17.29 2.66 24.26
CA SER A 258 -18.29 3.23 23.36
C SER A 258 -18.73 4.63 23.86
N ARG A 259 -18.29 5.70 23.21
CA ARG A 259 -18.85 7.03 23.45
C ARG A 259 -20.35 6.94 23.16
N PRO A 260 -21.22 7.30 24.11
CA PRO A 260 -22.66 7.31 23.87
C PRO A 260 -22.92 8.23 22.65
N ALA A 261 -23.69 7.73 21.70
CA ALA A 261 -24.10 8.46 20.53
C ALA A 261 -24.63 9.82 20.96
N VAL A 262 -23.93 10.89 20.58
CA VAL A 262 -24.41 12.26 20.76
C VAL A 262 -25.68 12.34 19.92
N GLN A 263 -26.84 12.33 20.61
CA GLN A 263 -28.14 12.60 19.98
C GLN A 263 -28.00 13.94 19.26
N ARG A 264 -28.02 13.91 17.94
CA ARG A 264 -28.21 15.11 17.13
C ARG A 264 -29.57 15.69 17.53
N ALA A 265 -29.53 16.72 18.32
CA ALA A 265 -30.71 17.55 18.60
C ALA A 265 -31.20 18.07 17.25
N THR A 266 -32.32 17.54 16.79
CA THR A 266 -33.10 18.11 15.69
C THR A 266 -33.60 19.47 16.19
N ALA A 267 -32.89 20.54 15.86
CA ALA A 267 -33.41 21.90 15.98
C ALA A 267 -34.49 22.07 14.91
N THR A 268 -35.73 21.82 15.26
CA THR A 268 -36.90 22.29 14.53
C THR A 268 -36.92 23.80 14.67
N ALA A 269 -36.47 24.53 13.65
CA ALA A 269 -36.69 25.95 13.52
C ALA A 269 -38.15 26.16 13.15
N GLU A 270 -38.97 26.61 14.13
CA GLU A 270 -40.29 27.19 13.87
C GLU A 270 -40.10 28.48 13.08
N VAL A 271 -40.52 28.45 11.82
CA VAL A 271 -40.69 29.67 11.01
C VAL A 271 -41.98 30.36 11.46
N ARG A 272 -41.86 31.48 12.17
CA ARG A 272 -42.98 32.41 12.42
C ARG A 272 -43.22 33.25 11.16
N PRO A 273 -44.45 33.37 10.62
CA PRO A 273 -44.77 34.33 9.58
C PRO A 273 -44.98 35.71 10.19
N GLY A 274 -44.17 36.67 9.82
CA GLY A 274 -44.27 38.06 10.23
C GLY A 274 -44.24 39.00 9.06
N GLY A 275 -45.43 39.56 8.77
CA GLY A 275 -45.82 40.88 8.39
C GLY A 275 -45.07 41.66 7.33
N CYS A 276 -45.83 41.98 6.28
CA CYS A 276 -45.57 43.04 5.31
C CYS A 276 -45.33 44.38 5.97
N GLY A 277 -44.35 45.16 5.46
CA GLY A 277 -44.12 46.56 5.70
C GLY A 277 -43.62 47.22 4.43
N ASP A 278 -44.45 48.04 3.85
CA ASP A 278 -44.27 48.86 2.65
C ASP A 278 -43.14 49.87 2.78
N GLY A 279 -42.53 50.24 1.66
CA GLY A 279 -41.90 51.55 1.57
C GLY A 279 -40.73 51.70 0.60
N CYS A 280 -41.06 52.16 -0.62
CA CYS A 280 -40.38 53.16 -1.47
C CYS A 280 -38.86 53.00 -1.70
N GLY A 281 -38.40 53.04 -2.88
CA GLY A 281 -38.41 54.05 -3.88
C GLY A 281 -37.36 53.80 -4.98
N CYS A 282 -37.77 54.04 -6.16
CA CYS A 282 -37.03 54.07 -7.42
C CYS A 282 -35.75 54.85 -7.40
N HIS A 283 -34.75 54.44 -8.20
CA HIS A 283 -34.28 55.27 -9.29
C HIS A 283 -33.36 54.48 -10.27
N THR A 284 -33.83 54.40 -11.48
CA THR A 284 -33.10 54.13 -12.70
C THR A 284 -32.08 55.21 -12.98
N LYS A 285 -30.95 54.87 -13.52
CA LYS A 285 -30.33 55.58 -14.66
C LYS A 285 -29.34 54.68 -15.44
N HIS A 286 -29.66 54.61 -16.71
CA HIS A 286 -28.80 54.37 -17.86
C HIS A 286 -27.60 55.30 -17.89
N ASP A 287 -26.54 54.82 -18.50
CA ASP A 287 -25.78 55.36 -19.67
C ASP A 287 -24.49 54.52 -19.76
N ASP A 288 -24.34 53.76 -20.79
CA ASP A 288 -23.78 53.91 -22.13
C ASP A 288 -22.36 54.49 -22.21
N GLN A 289 -21.54 53.78 -23.03
CA GLN A 289 -20.39 54.16 -23.82
C GLN A 289 -18.97 54.25 -23.17
N ALA A 290 -18.12 53.39 -23.51
CA ALA A 290 -17.11 53.38 -24.60
C ALA A 290 -16.27 52.07 -24.51
#